data_887bd533e1a6db8782a8cadd8909864c
#
_entry.id   887bd533e1a6db8782a8cadd8909864c
#
_cell.length_a   1.000
_cell.length_b   1.000
_cell.length_c   1.000
_cell.angle_alpha   90.00
_cell.angle_beta   90.00
_cell.angle_gamma   90.00
#
_symmetry.space_group_name_H-M   'P 1'
#
loop_
_entity.id
_entity.type
_entity.pdbx_description
1 polymer ?
#
loop_
_entity_poly.entity_id
_entity_poly.type
_entity_poly.pdbx_seq_one_letter_code
_entity_poly.pdbx_strand_id
1 'polypeptide(L)'
;MAEFIQKALVRAKGLENQYYIESAAVSSEEIGNPVYPPARRSLSQHGVPFSNDKRARQVTHADYDRFDRIICMDASNLRWLRRIIPRDPEGKIHLMMSYTGIGRDVADPWYTGDFEAAFQDILAGCEAMLRPSSHV
;
A
#
# COMPACT_ATOMS: atom_id res chain seq x y z
N MET A 1 3.80 -2.33 -5.07
CA MET A 1 4.81 -2.88 -4.14
C MET A 1 4.25 -3.13 -2.73
N ALA A 2 3.48 -2.20 -2.21
CA ALA A 2 3.00 -2.29 -0.82
C ALA A 2 2.24 -3.58 -0.51
N GLU A 3 1.36 -4.02 -1.39
CA GLU A 3 0.62 -5.26 -1.21
C GLU A 3 1.55 -6.45 -0.96
N PHE A 4 2.58 -6.60 -1.78
CA PHE A 4 3.48 -7.75 -1.70
C PHE A 4 4.44 -7.66 -0.53
N ILE A 5 4.89 -6.47 -0.19
CA ILE A 5 5.73 -6.25 1.00
C ILE A 5 4.95 -6.61 2.27
N GLN A 6 3.71 -6.13 2.38
CA GLN A 6 2.87 -6.43 3.54
C GLN A 6 2.56 -7.92 3.64
N LYS A 7 2.25 -8.56 2.51
CA LYS A 7 2.01 -10.02 2.50
C LYS A 7 3.23 -10.80 2.97
N ALA A 8 4.43 -10.40 2.55
CA ALA A 8 5.66 -11.06 2.98
C ALA A 8 5.88 -10.90 4.49
N LEU A 9 5.63 -9.71 5.02
CA LEU A 9 5.80 -9.43 6.46
C LEU A 9 4.81 -10.25 7.31
N VAL A 10 3.53 -10.29 6.93
CA VAL A 10 2.54 -11.06 7.70
C VAL A 10 2.83 -12.56 7.64
N ARG A 11 3.33 -13.05 6.51
CA ARG A 11 3.73 -14.45 6.39
C ARG A 11 4.93 -14.75 7.30
N ALA A 12 5.92 -13.87 7.32
CA ALA A 12 7.09 -14.04 8.18
C ALA A 12 6.73 -14.08 9.66
N LYS A 13 5.64 -13.43 10.05
CA LYS A 13 5.15 -13.41 11.44
C LYS A 13 4.11 -14.50 11.72
N GLY A 14 3.78 -15.35 10.73
CA GLY A 14 2.76 -16.38 10.89
C GLY A 14 1.34 -15.85 10.97
N LEU A 15 1.08 -14.67 10.42
CA LEU A 15 -0.21 -13.97 10.52
C LEU A 15 -1.01 -13.99 9.22
N GLU A 16 -0.59 -14.73 8.20
CA GLU A 16 -1.21 -14.70 6.87
C GLU A 16 -2.70 -15.05 6.88
N ASN A 17 -3.15 -15.84 7.83
CA ASN A 17 -4.56 -16.20 7.95
C ASN A 17 -5.41 -15.11 8.63
N GLN A 18 -4.78 -14.09 9.20
CA GLN A 18 -5.45 -13.00 9.91
C GLN A 18 -5.56 -11.73 9.07
N TYR A 19 -4.92 -11.71 7.89
CA TYR A 19 -4.87 -10.53 7.05
C TYR A 19 -5.30 -10.86 5.62
N TYR A 20 -6.16 -10.01 5.07
CA TYR A 20 -6.50 -10.00 3.65
C TYR A 20 -5.99 -8.69 3.07
N ILE A 21 -5.04 -8.77 2.14
CA ILE A 21 -4.31 -7.60 1.65
C ILE A 21 -4.48 -7.51 0.14
N GLU A 22 -4.88 -6.33 -0.33
CA GLU A 22 -5.09 -6.05 -1.74
C GLU A 22 -4.64 -4.63 -2.05
N SER A 23 -4.29 -4.36 -3.29
CA SER A 23 -4.02 -3.01 -3.76
C SER A 23 -4.99 -2.61 -4.85
N ALA A 24 -5.23 -1.30 -4.96
CA ALA A 24 -6.09 -0.72 -5.97
C ALA A 24 -5.58 0.68 -6.32
N ALA A 25 -5.97 1.18 -7.49
CA ALA A 25 -5.58 2.50 -7.95
C ALA A 25 -6.74 3.49 -7.78
N VAL A 26 -6.41 4.77 -7.63
CA VAL A 26 -7.40 5.85 -7.57
C VAL A 26 -7.84 6.33 -8.95
N SER A 27 -7.11 5.95 -10.00
CA SER A 27 -7.45 6.28 -11.39
C SER A 27 -7.73 5.02 -12.20
N SER A 28 -8.27 5.19 -13.40
CA SER A 28 -8.58 4.08 -14.31
C SER A 28 -7.45 3.84 -15.33
N GLU A 29 -6.39 4.64 -15.31
CA GLU A 29 -5.36 4.63 -16.37
C GLU A 29 -4.62 3.30 -16.49
N GLU A 30 -4.41 2.61 -15.38
CA GLU A 30 -3.64 1.38 -15.33
C GLU A 30 -4.49 0.11 -15.18
N ILE A 31 -5.81 0.21 -15.30
CA ILE A 31 -6.71 -0.95 -15.14
C ILE A 31 -6.28 -2.07 -16.08
N GLY A 32 -6.10 -3.26 -15.52
CA GLY A 32 -5.71 -4.46 -16.26
C GLY A 32 -4.20 -4.62 -16.44
N ASN A 33 -3.40 -3.62 -16.10
CA ASN A 33 -1.95 -3.71 -16.25
C ASN A 33 -1.32 -4.56 -15.14
N PRO A 34 -0.26 -5.32 -15.46
CA PRO A 34 0.49 -6.07 -14.45
C PRO A 34 1.34 -5.15 -13.59
N VAL A 35 1.99 -5.72 -12.59
CA VAL A 35 2.95 -4.99 -11.76
C VAL A 35 4.02 -4.36 -12.66
N TYR A 36 4.29 -3.07 -12.45
CA TYR A 36 5.24 -2.30 -13.25
C TYR A 36 6.64 -2.95 -13.19
N PRO A 37 7.31 -3.16 -14.35
CA PRO A 37 8.57 -3.90 -14.37
C PRO A 37 9.67 -3.40 -13.41
N PRO A 38 9.94 -2.10 -13.27
CA PRO A 38 10.91 -1.63 -12.27
C PRO A 38 10.50 -1.96 -10.84
N ALA A 39 9.20 -1.95 -10.53
CA ALA A 39 8.71 -2.36 -9.21
C ALA A 39 8.96 -3.85 -8.99
N ARG A 40 8.73 -4.69 -10.01
CA ARG A 40 9.04 -6.13 -9.93
C ARG A 40 10.52 -6.36 -9.66
N ARG A 41 11.39 -5.60 -10.32
CA ARG A 41 12.84 -5.72 -10.09
C ARG A 41 13.21 -5.37 -8.66
N SER A 42 12.63 -4.29 -8.12
CA SER A 42 12.88 -3.88 -6.73
C SER A 42 12.45 -4.96 -5.74
N LEU A 43 11.25 -5.51 -5.93
CA LEU A 43 10.74 -6.60 -5.08
C LEU A 43 11.67 -7.82 -5.14
N SER A 44 12.09 -8.21 -6.35
CA SER A 44 12.98 -9.37 -6.54
C SER A 44 14.35 -9.15 -5.87
N GLN A 45 14.89 -7.93 -5.95
CA GLN A 45 16.16 -7.61 -5.31
C GLN A 45 16.11 -7.79 -3.80
N HIS A 46 14.95 -7.60 -3.19
CA HIS A 46 14.74 -7.76 -1.76
C HIS A 46 14.15 -9.12 -1.38
N GLY A 47 14.04 -10.03 -2.34
CA GLY A 47 13.48 -11.36 -2.08
C GLY A 47 12.01 -11.37 -1.73
N VAL A 48 11.25 -10.36 -2.15
CA VAL A 48 9.81 -10.27 -1.88
C VAL A 48 9.04 -10.92 -3.01
N PRO A 49 8.28 -12.00 -2.74
CA PRO A 49 7.46 -12.65 -3.77
C PRO A 49 6.35 -11.72 -4.25
N PHE A 50 6.02 -11.81 -5.54
CA PHE A 50 4.88 -11.11 -6.11
C PHE A 50 4.18 -12.01 -7.13
N SER A 51 2.90 -11.69 -7.42
CA SER A 51 2.12 -12.46 -8.38
C SER A 51 2.23 -11.83 -9.77
N ASN A 52 2.58 -12.65 -10.77
CA ASN A 52 2.56 -12.24 -12.16
C ASN A 52 1.13 -12.08 -12.69
N ASP A 53 0.14 -12.61 -11.97
CA ASP A 53 -1.26 -12.53 -12.34
C ASP A 53 -1.95 -11.28 -11.78
N LYS A 54 -1.28 -10.53 -10.92
CA LYS A 54 -1.83 -9.30 -10.37
C LYS A 54 -2.05 -8.28 -11.47
N ARG A 55 -3.26 -7.75 -11.57
CA ARG A 55 -3.62 -6.68 -12.49
C ARG A 55 -4.18 -5.51 -11.71
N ALA A 56 -3.88 -4.30 -12.19
CA ALA A 56 -4.37 -3.09 -11.56
C ALA A 56 -5.90 -3.03 -11.67
N ARG A 57 -6.55 -2.64 -10.58
CA ARG A 57 -7.97 -2.33 -10.56
C ARG A 57 -8.17 -0.97 -9.90
N GLN A 58 -9.27 -0.34 -10.20
CA GLN A 58 -9.60 0.93 -9.55
C GLN A 58 -10.35 0.66 -8.25
N VAL A 59 -10.04 1.46 -7.21
CA VAL A 59 -10.77 1.41 -5.95
C VAL A 59 -12.22 1.83 -6.18
N THR A 60 -13.14 1.21 -5.43
CA THR A 60 -14.57 1.51 -5.50
C THR A 60 -15.09 1.92 -4.13
N HIS A 61 -16.26 2.53 -4.09
CA HIS A 61 -16.92 2.90 -2.83
C HIS A 61 -17.15 1.66 -1.95
N ALA A 62 -17.44 0.51 -2.55
CA ALA A 62 -17.64 -0.75 -1.83
C ALA A 62 -16.40 -1.22 -1.06
N ASP A 63 -15.21 -0.81 -1.50
CA ASP A 63 -13.96 -1.16 -0.79
C ASP A 63 -13.94 -0.61 0.63
N TYR A 64 -14.61 0.50 0.89
CA TYR A 64 -14.69 1.06 2.23
C TYR A 64 -15.35 0.09 3.22
N ASP A 65 -16.37 -0.61 2.78
CA ASP A 65 -17.07 -1.56 3.65
C ASP A 65 -16.32 -2.90 3.76
N ARG A 66 -15.56 -3.27 2.72
CA ARG A 66 -14.87 -4.56 2.67
C ARG A 66 -13.60 -4.62 3.48
N PHE A 67 -12.90 -3.49 3.59
CA PHE A 67 -11.58 -3.44 4.22
C PHE A 67 -11.63 -2.68 5.54
N ASP A 68 -10.81 -3.12 6.48
CA ASP A 68 -10.69 -2.46 7.79
C ASP A 68 -9.82 -1.19 7.70
N ARG A 69 -8.90 -1.15 6.74
CA ARG A 69 -8.01 -0.02 6.52
C ARG A 69 -7.79 0.21 5.03
N ILE A 70 -7.73 1.47 4.65
CA ILE A 70 -7.39 1.91 3.30
C ILE A 70 -6.19 2.83 3.43
N ILE A 71 -5.06 2.42 2.83
CA ILE A 71 -3.78 3.10 3.01
C ILE A 71 -3.37 3.78 1.72
N CYS A 72 -3.16 5.09 1.78
CA CYS A 72 -2.67 5.88 0.65
C CYS A 72 -1.17 6.13 0.79
N MET A 73 -0.46 6.17 -0.33
CA MET A 73 0.98 6.39 -0.34
C MET A 73 1.33 7.86 -0.20
N ASP A 74 0.49 8.75 -0.72
CA ASP A 74 0.76 10.18 -0.74
C ASP A 74 -0.53 11.01 -0.66
N ALA A 75 -0.37 12.33 -0.49
CA ALA A 75 -1.49 13.25 -0.40
C ALA A 75 -2.30 13.32 -1.69
N SER A 76 -1.67 13.12 -2.85
CA SER A 76 -2.35 13.08 -4.13
C SER A 76 -3.31 11.89 -4.21
N ASN A 77 -2.86 10.71 -3.81
CA ASN A 77 -3.72 9.53 -3.72
C ASN A 77 -4.93 9.81 -2.82
N LEU A 78 -4.69 10.46 -1.69
CA LEU A 78 -5.76 10.75 -0.73
C LEU A 78 -6.81 11.69 -1.35
N ARG A 79 -6.38 12.74 -2.06
CA ARG A 79 -7.30 13.67 -2.72
C ARG A 79 -8.17 12.96 -3.76
N TRP A 80 -7.57 12.10 -4.59
CA TRP A 80 -8.31 11.36 -5.59
C TRP A 80 -9.24 10.32 -4.96
N LEU A 81 -8.78 9.66 -3.90
CA LEU A 81 -9.60 8.69 -3.18
C LEU A 81 -10.87 9.34 -2.63
N ARG A 82 -10.76 10.58 -2.14
CA ARG A 82 -11.91 11.32 -1.58
C ARG A 82 -12.98 11.66 -2.62
N ARG A 83 -12.69 11.58 -3.89
CA ARG A 83 -13.69 11.70 -4.95
C ARG A 83 -14.51 10.44 -5.10
N ILE A 84 -13.96 9.29 -4.75
CA ILE A 84 -14.62 7.98 -4.84
C ILE A 84 -15.28 7.65 -3.51
N ILE A 85 -14.57 7.92 -2.41
CA ILE A 85 -15.01 7.66 -1.04
C ILE A 85 -14.93 9.00 -0.28
N PRO A 86 -15.98 9.83 -0.35
CA PRO A 86 -15.91 11.20 0.19
C PRO A 86 -15.93 11.27 1.71
N ARG A 87 -16.37 10.22 2.40
CA ARG A 87 -16.50 10.22 3.86
C ARG A 87 -15.73 9.06 4.47
N ASP A 88 -15.21 9.29 5.67
CA ASP A 88 -14.49 8.28 6.44
C ASP A 88 -15.03 8.24 7.88
N PRO A 89 -16.31 7.82 8.07
CA PRO A 89 -16.92 7.85 9.40
C PRO A 89 -16.28 6.87 10.37
N GLU A 90 -15.62 5.82 9.89
CA GLU A 90 -15.00 4.81 10.74
C GLU A 90 -13.48 4.99 10.90
N GLY A 91 -12.91 6.05 10.32
CA GLY A 91 -11.48 6.33 10.46
C GLY A 91 -10.59 5.29 9.80
N LYS A 92 -10.98 4.76 8.65
CA LYS A 92 -10.25 3.68 7.96
C LYS A 92 -9.13 4.18 7.05
N ILE A 93 -9.19 5.44 6.62
CA ILE A 93 -8.28 6.00 5.61
C ILE A 93 -7.06 6.63 6.28
N HIS A 94 -5.88 6.16 5.89
CA HIS A 94 -4.61 6.61 6.47
C HIS A 94 -3.55 6.77 5.40
N LEU A 95 -2.54 7.60 5.68
CA LEU A 95 -1.32 7.69 4.88
C LEU A 95 -0.29 6.67 5.39
N MET A 96 0.41 6.01 4.47
CA MET A 96 1.41 4.99 4.82
C MET A 96 2.44 5.55 5.80
N MET A 97 3.00 6.72 5.53
CA MET A 97 4.05 7.29 6.36
C MET A 97 3.57 7.78 7.72
N SER A 98 2.25 7.96 7.91
CA SER A 98 1.72 8.34 9.22
C SER A 98 2.01 7.29 10.30
N TYR A 99 2.14 6.03 9.90
CA TYR A 99 2.46 4.95 10.85
C TYR A 99 3.89 5.03 11.38
N THR A 100 4.78 5.69 10.65
CA THR A 100 6.17 5.87 11.06
C THR A 100 6.40 7.13 11.90
N GLY A 101 5.40 8.00 12.00
CA GLY A 101 5.54 9.29 12.65
C GLY A 101 6.22 10.35 11.77
N ILE A 102 6.54 10.01 10.52
CA ILE A 102 7.18 10.94 9.57
C ILE A 102 6.09 11.62 8.75
N GLY A 103 6.11 12.95 8.74
CA GLY A 103 5.08 13.75 8.07
C GLY A 103 5.37 14.05 6.61
N ARG A 104 5.68 13.03 5.82
CA ARG A 104 5.88 13.18 4.37
C ARG A 104 5.27 12.00 3.61
N ASP A 105 5.13 12.16 2.30
CA ASP A 105 4.66 11.09 1.42
C ASP A 105 5.72 10.00 1.25
N VAL A 106 5.28 8.81 0.83
CA VAL A 106 6.21 7.78 0.32
C VAL A 106 6.93 8.35 -0.91
N ALA A 107 8.24 8.10 -1.01
CA ALA A 107 9.01 8.55 -2.16
C ALA A 107 8.38 8.05 -3.47
N ASP A 108 8.23 8.96 -4.44
CA ASP A 108 7.59 8.64 -5.72
C ASP A 108 8.64 8.31 -6.76
N PRO A 109 8.80 7.04 -7.14
CA PRO A 109 9.84 6.63 -8.07
C PRO A 109 9.59 7.10 -9.51
N TRP A 110 8.37 7.53 -9.86
CA TRP A 110 8.08 8.09 -11.18
C TRP A 110 8.87 9.38 -11.42
N TYR A 111 9.08 10.19 -10.36
CA TYR A 111 9.83 11.43 -10.46
C TYR A 111 11.33 11.25 -10.22
N THR A 112 11.69 10.35 -9.32
CA THR A 112 13.10 10.20 -8.91
C THR A 112 13.80 9.02 -9.59
N GLY A 113 13.03 8.05 -10.09
CA GLY A 113 13.59 6.78 -10.56
C GLY A 113 14.12 5.90 -9.44
N ASP A 114 13.98 6.32 -8.18
CA ASP A 114 14.56 5.64 -7.04
C ASP A 114 13.54 4.70 -6.38
N PHE A 115 13.46 3.49 -6.92
CA PHE A 115 12.57 2.46 -6.38
C PHE A 115 13.06 1.92 -5.04
N GLU A 116 14.36 2.06 -4.74
CA GLU A 116 14.90 1.65 -3.45
C GLU A 116 14.36 2.54 -2.33
N ALA A 117 14.33 3.86 -2.53
CA ALA A 117 13.77 4.79 -1.54
C ALA A 117 12.28 4.50 -1.31
N ALA A 118 11.52 4.25 -2.38
CA ALA A 118 10.11 3.89 -2.26
C ALA A 118 9.93 2.58 -1.50
N PHE A 119 10.77 1.58 -1.81
CA PHE A 119 10.73 0.29 -1.12
C PHE A 119 10.96 0.45 0.37
N GLN A 120 12.00 1.20 0.76
CA GLN A 120 12.34 1.38 2.18
C GLN A 120 11.25 2.15 2.93
N ASP A 121 10.64 3.16 2.31
CA ASP A 121 9.52 3.89 2.92
C ASP A 121 8.32 2.97 3.15
N ILE A 122 7.96 2.18 2.14
CA ILE A 122 6.83 1.25 2.23
C ILE A 122 7.11 0.18 3.28
N LEU A 123 8.32 -0.37 3.30
CA LEU A 123 8.71 -1.38 4.29
C LEU A 123 8.58 -0.82 5.70
N ALA A 124 9.09 0.39 5.95
CA ALA A 124 8.99 1.03 7.25
C ALA A 124 7.53 1.23 7.68
N GLY A 125 6.68 1.69 6.76
CA GLY A 125 5.25 1.87 7.03
C GLY A 125 4.54 0.55 7.32
N CYS A 126 4.81 -0.47 6.52
CA CYS A 126 4.23 -1.80 6.72
C CYS A 126 4.65 -2.42 8.05
N GLU A 127 5.93 -2.30 8.41
CA GLU A 127 6.42 -2.79 9.71
C GLU A 127 5.74 -2.06 10.86
N ALA A 128 5.59 -0.73 10.75
CA ALA A 128 4.94 0.07 11.77
C ALA A 128 3.47 -0.32 11.96
N MET A 129 2.75 -0.61 10.87
CA MET A 129 1.37 -1.07 10.94
C MET A 129 1.19 -2.39 11.68
N LEU A 130 2.20 -3.26 11.62
CA LEU A 130 2.14 -4.58 12.23
C LEU A 130 2.64 -4.61 13.66
N ARG A 131 3.20 -3.50 14.17
CA ARG A 131 3.62 -3.43 15.56
C ARG A 131 2.40 -3.48 16.47
N PRO A 132 2.48 -4.23 17.59
CA PRO A 132 1.42 -4.18 18.58
C PRO A 132 1.23 -2.76 19.07
N SER A 133 -0.03 -2.40 19.34
CA SER A 133 -0.33 -1.11 19.90
C SER A 133 0.27 -1.01 21.29
N SER A 134 1.18 -0.04 21.48
CA SER A 134 1.90 0.12 22.74
C SER A 134 1.37 1.27 23.59
N HIS A 135 0.31 1.88 23.14
CA HIS A 135 -0.22 3.08 23.77
C HIS A 135 -1.23 2.81 24.87
N VAL A 136 -1.30 1.65 25.23
CA VAL A 136 -2.23 1.33 26.31
C VAL A 136 -1.85 2.03 27.60
#